data_2c9107b0a62c1c7d6f63ef15ad3f2abc
#
_entry.id   2c9107b0a62c1c7d6f63ef15ad3f2abc
#
_cell.length_a   1.000
_cell.length_b   1.000
_cell.length_c   1.000
_cell.angle_alpha   90.00
_cell.angle_beta   90.00
_cell.angle_gamma   90.00
#
_symmetry.space_group_name_H-M   'P 1'
#
loop_
_entity.id
_entity.type
_entity.pdbx_description
1 polymer ?
#
loop_
_entity_poly.entity_id
_entity_poly.type
_entity_poly.pdbx_seq_one_letter_code
_entity_poly.pdbx_strand_id
1 'polypeptide(L)'
;PSIAASHMLDSLMTLIVCELINVFEHSLVSTETGNNTIFPIVRYIENNYQRCTLESTAEFFHMNPNYLSTYIRKHTGSSFKEMIQTQRLQQAARLLRNTGMAVNDICYHVGYSNTSFFFQKFREKYGCTPKEYRQKHGLYAKE
;
A
#
# COMPACT_ATOMS: atom_id res chain seq x y z
N PRO A 1 -39.36 5.49 9.54
CA PRO A 1 -38.05 4.96 9.25
C PRO A 1 -36.99 5.59 10.15
N SER A 2 -36.37 4.76 10.94
CA SER A 2 -35.32 5.22 11.85
C SER A 2 -34.06 5.59 11.08
N ILE A 3 -33.36 6.61 11.51
CA ILE A 3 -32.06 7.04 10.95
C ILE A 3 -31.07 5.87 10.91
N ALA A 4 -31.16 4.94 11.88
CA ALA A 4 -30.37 3.71 11.90
C ALA A 4 -30.61 2.78 10.70
N ALA A 5 -31.84 2.71 10.20
CA ALA A 5 -32.16 1.89 9.03
C ALA A 5 -31.57 2.46 7.73
N SER A 6 -31.52 3.79 7.60
CA SER A 6 -30.89 4.46 6.46
C SER A 6 -29.37 4.21 6.42
N HIS A 7 -28.70 4.30 7.56
CA HIS A 7 -27.26 4.02 7.65
C HIS A 7 -26.93 2.55 7.40
N MET A 8 -27.79 1.62 7.80
CA MET A 8 -27.60 0.20 7.48
C MET A 8 -27.76 -0.08 5.98
N LEU A 9 -28.70 0.57 5.31
CA LEU A 9 -28.90 0.47 3.87
C LEU A 9 -27.71 1.05 3.10
N ASP A 10 -27.19 2.21 3.51
CA ASP A 10 -26.03 2.82 2.89
C ASP A 10 -24.76 1.95 3.03
N SER A 11 -24.56 1.34 4.20
CA SER A 11 -23.45 0.41 4.44
C SER A 11 -23.56 -0.85 3.60
N LEU A 12 -24.75 -1.41 3.47
CA LEU A 12 -25.04 -2.58 2.62
C LEU A 12 -24.83 -2.26 1.14
N MET A 13 -25.29 -1.11 0.68
CA MET A 13 -25.07 -0.66 -0.70
C MET A 13 -23.59 -0.46 -1.01
N THR A 14 -22.81 0.09 -0.09
CA THR A 14 -21.36 0.26 -0.23
C THR A 14 -20.67 -1.10 -0.34
N LEU A 15 -21.02 -2.08 0.50
CA LEU A 15 -20.49 -3.44 0.44
C LEU A 15 -20.84 -4.14 -0.88
N ILE A 16 -22.07 -4.02 -1.36
CA ILE A 16 -22.50 -4.60 -2.63
C ILE A 16 -21.75 -3.97 -3.80
N VAL A 17 -21.57 -2.66 -3.80
CA VAL A 17 -20.80 -1.95 -4.84
C VAL A 17 -19.33 -2.40 -4.83
N CYS A 18 -18.72 -2.54 -3.66
CA CYS A 18 -17.34 -3.05 -3.54
C CYS A 18 -17.22 -4.49 -4.05
N GLU A 19 -18.18 -5.35 -3.73
CA GLU A 19 -18.21 -6.74 -4.25
C GLU A 19 -18.43 -6.78 -5.76
N LEU A 20 -19.30 -5.94 -6.29
CA LEU A 20 -19.52 -5.84 -7.74
C LEU A 20 -18.26 -5.34 -8.47
N ILE A 21 -17.56 -4.37 -7.90
CA ILE A 21 -16.29 -3.89 -8.45
C ILE A 21 -15.26 -5.02 -8.45
N ASN A 22 -15.14 -5.76 -7.35
CA ASN A 22 -14.23 -6.90 -7.26
C ASN A 22 -14.57 -7.99 -8.29
N VAL A 23 -15.85 -8.34 -8.43
CA VAL A 23 -16.31 -9.33 -9.42
C VAL A 23 -16.08 -8.83 -10.84
N PHE A 24 -16.34 -7.56 -11.10
CA PHE A 24 -16.13 -6.95 -12.41
C PHE A 24 -14.64 -6.89 -12.78
N GLU A 25 -13.78 -6.51 -11.85
CA GLU A 25 -12.33 -6.55 -12.02
C GLU A 25 -11.84 -7.98 -12.28
N HIS A 26 -12.37 -8.98 -11.54
CA HIS A 26 -12.06 -10.39 -11.77
C HIS A 26 -12.57 -10.88 -13.14
N SER A 27 -13.70 -10.40 -13.59
CA SER A 27 -14.26 -10.78 -14.90
C SER A 27 -13.48 -10.16 -16.06
N LEU A 28 -13.01 -8.92 -15.91
CA LEU A 28 -12.16 -8.26 -16.90
C LEU A 28 -10.78 -8.93 -17.01
N VAL A 29 -10.25 -9.42 -15.90
CA VAL A 29 -8.99 -10.19 -15.87
C VAL A 29 -9.14 -11.55 -16.55
N SER A 30 -10.34 -12.12 -16.59
CA SER A 30 -10.60 -13.42 -17.21
C SER A 30 -10.80 -13.38 -18.72
N THR A 31 -11.00 -12.21 -19.32
CA THR A 31 -11.33 -12.07 -20.74
C THR A 31 -10.17 -11.58 -21.62
N GLU A 32 -9.08 -11.13 -21.01
CA GLU A 32 -7.88 -10.75 -21.77
C GLU A 32 -6.72 -11.69 -21.45
N THR A 33 -6.68 -12.81 -22.14
CA THR A 33 -5.52 -13.67 -22.23
C THR A 33 -4.36 -12.91 -22.90
N GLY A 34 -3.47 -12.38 -22.08
CA GLY A 34 -2.16 -11.99 -22.59
C GLY A 34 -1.42 -10.84 -21.94
N ASN A 35 -2.05 -9.86 -21.31
CA ASN A 35 -1.33 -8.63 -20.95
C ASN A 35 -1.60 -8.03 -19.55
N ASN A 36 -2.35 -8.66 -18.68
CA ASN A 36 -2.70 -8.06 -17.37
C ASN A 36 -2.13 -8.78 -16.14
N THR A 37 -0.98 -9.43 -16.27
CA THR A 37 -0.28 -10.05 -15.12
C THR A 37 0.27 -9.01 -14.14
N ILE A 38 0.36 -7.73 -14.54
CA ILE A 38 0.92 -6.68 -13.69
C ILE A 38 0.02 -6.34 -12.48
N PHE A 39 -1.30 -6.35 -12.64
CA PHE A 39 -2.22 -6.00 -11.55
C PHE A 39 -2.14 -6.96 -10.35
N PRO A 40 -2.13 -8.28 -10.53
CA PRO A 40 -1.91 -9.21 -9.43
C PRO A 40 -0.56 -9.00 -8.73
N ILE A 41 0.49 -8.68 -9.48
CA ILE A 41 1.82 -8.42 -8.93
C ILE A 41 1.81 -7.15 -8.09
N VAL A 42 1.27 -6.06 -8.60
CA VAL A 42 1.14 -4.80 -7.86
C VAL A 42 0.34 -5.00 -6.58
N ARG A 43 -0.79 -5.70 -6.67
CA ARG A 43 -1.64 -5.98 -5.51
C ARG A 43 -0.94 -6.85 -4.46
N TYR A 44 -0.17 -7.83 -4.90
CA TYR A 44 0.65 -8.64 -4.00
C TYR A 44 1.68 -7.77 -3.25
N ILE A 45 2.36 -6.87 -3.95
CA ILE A 45 3.33 -5.94 -3.36
C ILE A 45 2.63 -5.01 -2.35
N GLU A 46 1.49 -4.45 -2.70
CA GLU A 46 0.71 -3.58 -1.81
C GLU A 46 0.26 -4.29 -0.53
N ASN A 47 -0.10 -5.55 -0.61
CA ASN A 47 -0.56 -6.33 0.53
C ASN A 47 0.59 -6.93 1.36
N ASN A 48 1.79 -7.02 0.82
CA ASN A 48 2.94 -7.66 1.47
C ASN A 48 4.16 -6.75 1.60
N TYR A 49 3.99 -5.44 1.45
CA TYR A 49 5.07 -4.45 1.44
C TYR A 49 5.99 -4.50 2.66
N GLN A 50 5.51 -5.01 3.79
CA GLN A 50 6.29 -5.07 5.03
C GLN A 50 7.47 -6.04 4.94
N ARG A 51 7.31 -7.15 4.24
CA ARG A 51 8.27 -8.27 4.25
C ARG A 51 8.62 -8.84 2.89
N CYS A 52 7.88 -8.53 1.83
CA CYS A 52 8.17 -9.14 0.54
C CYS A 52 9.49 -8.64 -0.04
N THR A 53 10.18 -9.55 -0.71
CA THR A 53 11.39 -9.29 -1.49
C THR A 53 11.11 -9.55 -2.95
N LEU A 54 12.00 -9.10 -3.84
CA LEU A 54 11.89 -9.42 -5.27
C LEU A 54 11.88 -10.94 -5.48
N GLU A 55 12.74 -11.65 -4.76
CA GLU A 55 12.86 -13.11 -4.82
C GLU A 55 11.60 -13.81 -4.34
N SER A 56 11.05 -13.41 -3.19
CA SER A 56 9.82 -14.01 -2.66
C SER A 56 8.61 -13.74 -3.55
N THR A 57 8.53 -12.57 -4.15
CA THR A 57 7.48 -12.19 -5.09
C THR A 57 7.59 -13.00 -6.39
N ALA A 58 8.80 -13.15 -6.92
CA ALA A 58 9.07 -13.95 -8.10
C ALA A 58 8.70 -15.42 -7.87
N GLU A 59 9.04 -15.98 -6.72
CA GLU A 59 8.68 -17.33 -6.32
C GLU A 59 7.16 -17.52 -6.26
N PHE A 60 6.46 -16.57 -5.65
CA PHE A 60 4.99 -16.61 -5.56
C PHE A 60 4.32 -16.67 -6.95
N PHE A 61 4.84 -15.91 -7.92
CA PHE A 61 4.30 -15.87 -9.28
C PHE A 61 4.97 -16.85 -10.24
N HIS A 62 5.86 -17.72 -9.76
CA HIS A 62 6.61 -18.69 -10.58
C HIS A 62 7.40 -18.00 -11.71
N MET A 63 8.02 -16.88 -11.41
CA MET A 63 8.80 -16.07 -12.34
C MET A 63 10.28 -16.02 -11.94
N ASN A 64 11.14 -15.82 -12.92
CA ASN A 64 12.54 -15.48 -12.63
C ASN A 64 12.64 -14.06 -12.04
N PRO A 65 13.43 -13.82 -10.97
CA PRO A 65 13.55 -12.49 -10.36
C PRO A 65 13.99 -11.39 -11.33
N ASN A 66 14.94 -11.67 -12.20
CA ASN A 66 15.41 -10.71 -13.22
C ASN A 66 14.29 -10.36 -14.22
N TYR A 67 13.54 -11.35 -14.65
CA TYR A 67 12.40 -11.15 -15.51
C TYR A 67 11.31 -10.32 -14.83
N LEU A 68 10.98 -10.65 -13.59
CA LEU A 68 10.00 -9.90 -12.79
C LEU A 68 10.42 -8.44 -12.61
N SER A 69 11.68 -8.18 -12.29
CA SER A 69 12.22 -6.83 -12.14
C SER A 69 12.05 -5.99 -13.40
N THR A 70 12.42 -6.56 -14.55
CA THR A 70 12.27 -5.91 -15.87
C THR A 70 10.79 -5.71 -16.21
N TYR A 71 9.96 -6.70 -15.95
CA TYR A 71 8.52 -6.66 -16.21
C TYR A 71 7.83 -5.55 -15.41
N ILE A 72 8.12 -5.44 -14.11
CA ILE A 72 7.57 -4.38 -13.25
C ILE A 72 7.97 -3.01 -13.78
N ARG A 73 9.24 -2.79 -14.08
CA ARG A 73 9.72 -1.50 -14.59
C ARG A 73 9.07 -1.14 -15.93
N LYS A 74 8.92 -2.10 -16.81
CA LYS A 74 8.28 -1.89 -18.13
C LYS A 74 6.81 -1.48 -18.00
N HIS A 75 6.06 -2.09 -17.09
CA HIS A 75 4.62 -1.90 -16.96
C HIS A 75 4.21 -0.80 -15.98
N THR A 76 5.05 -0.45 -15.01
CA THR A 76 4.74 0.56 -13.98
C THR A 76 5.60 1.82 -14.08
N GLY A 77 6.74 1.76 -14.78
CA GLY A 77 7.72 2.84 -14.81
C GLY A 77 8.59 2.94 -13.54
N SER A 78 8.33 2.11 -12.54
CA SER A 78 9.04 2.11 -11.25
C SER A 78 9.72 0.76 -11.01
N SER A 79 10.81 0.76 -10.26
CA SER A 79 11.43 -0.49 -9.81
C SER A 79 10.63 -1.12 -8.68
N PHE A 80 10.83 -2.43 -8.46
CA PHE A 80 10.27 -3.13 -7.30
C PHE A 80 10.61 -2.42 -5.99
N LYS A 81 11.88 -2.03 -5.83
CA LYS A 81 12.37 -1.32 -4.64
C LYS A 81 11.64 0.02 -4.42
N GLU A 82 11.46 0.79 -5.48
CA GLU A 82 10.73 2.06 -5.42
C GLU A 82 9.27 1.85 -5.02
N MET A 83 8.62 0.82 -5.55
CA MET A 83 7.24 0.49 -5.20
C MET A 83 7.12 0.12 -3.72
N ILE A 84 8.01 -0.71 -3.19
CA ILE A 84 8.06 -1.08 -1.77
C ILE A 84 8.26 0.16 -0.89
N GLN A 85 9.22 1.02 -1.22
CA GLN A 85 9.48 2.24 -0.47
C GLN A 85 8.27 3.17 -0.47
N THR A 86 7.63 3.34 -1.61
CA THR A 86 6.42 4.15 -1.74
C THR A 86 5.30 3.62 -0.84
N GLN A 87 5.04 2.33 -0.85
CA GLN A 87 4.03 1.71 0.00
C GLN A 87 4.35 1.87 1.49
N ARG A 88 5.58 1.60 1.89
CA ARG A 88 6.01 1.74 3.29
C ARG A 88 5.82 3.17 3.80
N LEU A 89 6.23 4.16 3.00
CA LEU A 89 6.10 5.57 3.38
C LEU A 89 4.66 6.04 3.40
N GLN A 90 3.82 5.60 2.48
CA GLN A 90 2.39 5.91 2.47
C GLN A 90 1.69 5.34 3.70
N GLN A 91 1.99 4.09 4.07
CA GLN A 91 1.42 3.48 5.26
C GLN A 91 1.94 4.13 6.54
N ALA A 92 3.21 4.52 6.58
CA ALA A 92 3.77 5.30 7.69
C ALA A 92 3.03 6.63 7.86
N ALA A 93 2.81 7.37 6.79
CA ALA A 93 2.05 8.63 6.82
C ALA A 93 0.62 8.41 7.32
N ARG A 94 -0.04 7.35 6.90
CA ARG A 94 -1.37 6.98 7.38
C ARG A 94 -1.39 6.69 8.88
N LEU A 95 -0.43 5.93 9.39
CA LEU A 95 -0.31 5.64 10.82
C LEU A 95 0.02 6.89 11.63
N LEU A 96 0.85 7.78 11.11
CA LEU A 96 1.14 9.06 11.75
C LEU A 96 -0.10 9.94 11.91
N ARG A 97 -0.97 9.96 10.91
CA ARG A 97 -2.22 10.73 10.95
C ARG A 97 -3.27 10.14 11.88
N ASN A 98 -3.44 8.83 11.85
CA ASN A 98 -4.61 8.15 12.39
C ASN A 98 -4.36 7.45 13.73
N THR A 99 -3.12 7.37 14.19
CA THR A 99 -2.77 6.69 15.45
C THR A 99 -1.83 7.54 16.29
N GLY A 100 -1.77 7.23 17.59
CA GLY A 100 -0.77 7.75 18.51
C GLY A 100 0.49 6.89 18.61
N MET A 101 0.69 5.93 17.69
CA MET A 101 1.84 5.03 17.68
C MET A 101 3.16 5.82 17.63
N ALA A 102 4.16 5.40 18.41
CA ALA A 102 5.48 6.02 18.39
C ALA A 102 6.12 5.93 17.00
N VAL A 103 6.82 6.98 16.58
CA VAL A 103 7.43 7.07 15.25
C VAL A 103 8.37 5.88 14.98
N ASN A 104 9.19 5.48 15.96
CA ASN A 104 10.08 4.32 15.80
C ASN A 104 9.30 3.02 15.61
N ASP A 105 8.19 2.85 16.31
CA ASP A 105 7.32 1.67 16.16
C ASP A 105 6.67 1.64 14.77
N ILE A 106 6.25 2.79 14.25
CA ILE A 106 5.74 2.92 12.88
C ILE A 106 6.82 2.50 11.88
N CYS A 107 8.06 2.98 12.06
CA CYS A 107 9.20 2.63 11.21
C CYS A 107 9.35 1.11 11.07
N TYR A 108 9.39 0.40 12.18
CA TYR A 108 9.52 -1.07 12.18
C TYR A 108 8.26 -1.77 11.67
N HIS A 109 7.08 -1.25 12.01
CA HIS A 109 5.81 -1.82 11.59
C HIS A 109 5.65 -1.83 10.06
N VAL A 110 6.06 -0.75 9.39
CA VAL A 110 5.96 -0.65 7.93
C VAL A 110 7.09 -1.37 7.18
N GLY A 111 8.05 -1.94 7.90
CA GLY A 111 9.07 -2.83 7.35
C GLY A 111 10.48 -2.27 7.26
N TYR A 112 10.74 -1.09 7.80
CA TYR A 112 12.12 -0.58 7.89
C TYR A 112 12.84 -1.18 9.10
N SER A 113 14.11 -1.54 8.91
CA SER A 113 14.99 -1.99 9.99
C SER A 113 15.90 -0.89 10.53
N ASN A 114 16.03 0.20 9.80
CA ASN A 114 16.92 1.33 10.13
C ASN A 114 16.11 2.62 10.18
N THR A 115 16.02 3.21 11.37
CA THR A 115 15.26 4.43 11.61
C THR A 115 15.84 5.64 10.88
N SER A 116 17.18 5.76 10.81
CA SER A 116 17.83 6.88 10.10
C SER A 116 17.50 6.88 8.62
N PHE A 117 17.53 5.71 8.00
CA PHE A 117 17.13 5.53 6.60
C PHE A 117 15.65 5.87 6.38
N PHE A 118 14.78 5.41 7.29
CA PHE A 118 13.36 5.75 7.27
C PHE A 118 13.12 7.26 7.35
N PHE A 119 13.76 7.94 8.31
CA PHE A 119 13.63 9.40 8.46
C PHE A 119 14.08 10.14 7.20
N GLN A 120 15.20 9.73 6.63
CA GLN A 120 15.71 10.32 5.39
C GLN A 120 14.72 10.15 4.24
N LYS A 121 14.21 8.94 4.01
CA LYS A 121 13.26 8.65 2.92
C LYS A 121 11.91 9.34 3.13
N PHE A 122 11.44 9.40 4.36
CA PHE A 122 10.21 10.11 4.69
C PHE A 122 10.33 11.61 4.39
N ARG A 123 11.44 12.21 4.80
CA ARG A 123 11.71 13.63 4.54
C ARG A 123 11.87 13.92 3.05
N GLU A 124 12.53 13.06 2.30
CA GLU A 124 12.64 13.21 0.84
C GLU A 124 11.26 13.21 0.17
N LYS A 125 10.34 12.37 0.62
CA LYS A 125 9.00 12.26 0.03
C LYS A 125 8.04 13.35 0.48
N TYR A 126 7.99 13.66 1.77
CA TYR A 126 6.98 14.55 2.35
C TYR A 126 7.51 15.94 2.71
N GLY A 127 8.81 16.19 2.59
CA GLY A 127 9.45 17.49 2.85
C GLY A 127 9.58 17.85 4.33
N CYS A 128 9.20 16.95 5.24
CA CYS A 128 9.28 17.15 6.68
C CYS A 128 9.56 15.84 7.41
N THR A 129 9.92 15.94 8.69
CA THR A 129 10.12 14.76 9.54
C THR A 129 8.78 14.10 9.86
N PRO A 130 8.76 12.80 10.22
CA PRO A 130 7.54 12.13 10.67
C PRO A 130 6.85 12.83 11.83
N LYS A 131 7.60 13.36 12.79
CA LYS A 131 7.06 14.13 13.91
C LYS A 131 6.36 15.41 13.45
N GLU A 132 7.00 16.17 12.57
CA GLU A 132 6.43 17.39 11.98
C GLU A 132 5.18 17.08 11.15
N TYR A 133 5.20 15.98 10.40
CA TYR A 133 4.04 15.51 9.63
C TYR A 133 2.84 15.22 10.54
N ARG A 134 3.06 14.52 11.66
CA ARG A 134 2.02 14.27 12.67
C ARG A 134 1.48 15.55 13.26
N GLN A 135 2.34 16.51 13.58
CA GLN A 135 1.92 17.81 14.12
C GLN A 135 1.02 18.58 13.16
N LYS A 136 1.28 18.49 11.86
CA LYS A 136 0.47 19.17 10.82
C LYS A 136 -0.82 18.44 10.47
N HIS A 137 -0.80 17.12 10.43
CA HIS A 137 -1.87 16.32 9.84
C HIS A 137 -2.50 15.30 10.80
N GLY A 138 -1.91 15.09 11.97
CA GLY A 138 -2.34 14.05 12.91
C GLY A 138 -3.62 14.40 13.65
N LEU A 139 -4.47 13.40 13.85
CA LEU A 139 -5.66 13.52 14.71
C LEU A 139 -5.27 13.63 16.19
N TYR A 140 -4.10 13.15 16.57
CA TYR A 140 -3.54 13.12 17.92
C TYR A 140 -2.43 14.16 18.12
N ALA A 141 -2.41 15.19 17.30
CA ALA A 141 -1.35 16.21 17.32
C ALA A 141 -1.43 17.22 18.47
N LYS A 142 -2.45 17.10 19.33
CA LYS A 142 -2.72 18.08 20.40
C LYS A 142 -2.24 17.57 21.75
N GLU A 143 -0.97 17.25 21.86
CA GLU A 143 -0.34 17.14 23.18
C GLU A 143 1.06 17.71 23.16
#